data_aad50e57ebcfd560141a8941040cbd7c
#
_entry.id   aad50e57ebcfd560141a8941040cbd7c
#
_cell.length_a   1.000
_cell.length_b   1.000
_cell.length_c   1.000
_cell.angle_alpha   90.00
_cell.angle_beta   90.00
_cell.angle_gamma   90.00
#
_symmetry.space_group_name_H-M   'P 1'
#
loop_
_entity.id
_entity.type
_entity.pdbx_description
1 polymer ?
#
loop_
_entity_poly.entity_id
_entity_poly.type
_entity_poly.pdbx_seq_one_letter_code
_entity_poly.pdbx_strand_id
1 'polypeptide(L)'
;CQQHGRIVNECEGISRDGLESVLSANQDTRVNPLIDDRLIDLLLDLERVEELCAFPYFADHDRETFGLYVDACRRVGRQVLWPSYVATDAEPPALAEGRVRLHPKTKDGFHQVRELGVIAANRPEAFGGHQLPITVSTLAHAYLMAGNLSTAGLAWLTTGAAHLVEEFADEAVRTTFLEPMLEGRWTGTMALTEPHAGSSLGDLTTTATDAGDGSSDGPLTLNVEGSNTPRWPGGGGM
;
A
#
# COMPACT_ATOMS: atom_id res chain seq x y z
N CYS A 1 6.16 24.91 22.61
CA CYS A 1 4.73 24.69 22.90
C CYS A 1 3.81 25.84 22.44
N GLN A 2 4.32 26.89 21.76
CA GLN A 2 3.49 28.04 21.31
C GLN A 2 3.29 28.10 19.77
N GLN A 3 3.89 27.23 19.00
CA GLN A 3 3.72 27.22 17.52
C GLN A 3 2.62 26.28 17.03
N HIS A 4 2.14 25.33 17.83
CA HIS A 4 1.04 24.42 17.43
C HIS A 4 -0.35 25.08 17.50
N GLY A 5 -0.52 26.15 18.28
CA GLY A 5 -1.80 26.85 18.40
C GLY A 5 -2.15 27.77 17.24
N ARG A 6 -1.19 28.10 16.35
CA ARG A 6 -1.43 29.06 15.26
C ARG A 6 -1.97 28.39 13.99
N ILE A 7 -1.65 27.13 13.76
CA ILE A 7 -2.11 26.38 12.57
C ILE A 7 -3.56 25.95 12.71
N VAL A 8 -4.04 25.67 13.91
CA VAL A 8 -5.43 25.24 14.15
C VAL A 8 -6.43 26.40 14.01
N ASN A 9 -6.02 27.63 14.33
CA ASN A 9 -6.90 28.81 14.23
C ASN A 9 -7.04 29.36 12.79
N GLU A 10 -6.18 28.97 11.84
CA GLU A 10 -6.33 29.39 10.43
C GLU A 10 -7.28 28.47 9.63
N CYS A 11 -7.67 27.32 10.16
CA CYS A 11 -8.62 26.40 9.50
C CYS A 11 -10.10 26.69 9.86
N GLU A 12 -10.38 27.49 10.88
CA GLU A 12 -11.76 27.82 11.31
C GLU A 12 -12.51 28.80 10.40
N GLY A 13 -11.87 29.34 9.36
CA GLY A 13 -12.45 30.34 8.45
C GLY A 13 -12.82 29.86 7.04
N ILE A 14 -12.50 28.62 6.68
CA ILE A 14 -12.82 28.12 5.32
C ILE A 14 -14.20 27.47 5.36
N SER A 15 -15.20 28.14 4.73
CA SER A 15 -16.52 27.55 4.53
C SER A 15 -16.41 26.27 3.69
N ARG A 16 -17.37 25.35 3.86
CA ARG A 16 -17.46 24.12 3.08
C ARG A 16 -17.41 24.40 1.56
N ASP A 17 -18.08 25.47 1.14
CA ASP A 17 -18.10 25.95 -0.26
C ASP A 17 -16.72 26.48 -0.70
N GLY A 18 -15.95 27.08 0.21
CA GLY A 18 -14.57 27.50 -0.05
C GLY A 18 -13.63 26.32 -0.23
N LEU A 19 -13.80 25.27 0.58
CA LEU A 19 -13.02 24.02 0.43
C LEU A 19 -13.39 23.31 -0.89
N GLU A 20 -14.68 23.23 -1.21
CA GLU A 20 -15.16 22.64 -2.47
C GLU A 20 -14.69 23.45 -3.69
N SER A 21 -14.63 24.77 -3.58
CA SER A 21 -14.08 25.64 -4.62
C SER A 21 -12.58 25.44 -4.82
N VAL A 22 -11.80 25.31 -3.74
CA VAL A 22 -10.36 25.04 -3.81
C VAL A 22 -10.11 23.63 -4.35
N LEU A 23 -10.89 22.64 -3.93
CA LEU A 23 -10.81 21.27 -4.42
C LEU A 23 -11.25 21.17 -5.89
N SER A 24 -12.29 21.88 -6.31
CA SER A 24 -12.75 21.91 -7.70
C SER A 24 -11.79 22.67 -8.62
N ALA A 25 -11.18 23.75 -8.16
CA ALA A 25 -10.18 24.50 -8.91
C ALA A 25 -8.87 23.69 -9.11
N ASN A 26 -8.53 22.80 -8.18
CA ASN A 26 -7.39 21.88 -8.29
C ASN A 26 -7.71 20.59 -9.08
N GLN A 27 -8.94 20.40 -9.54
CA GLN A 27 -9.33 19.30 -10.42
C GLN A 27 -8.92 19.48 -11.88
N ASP A 28 -8.16 20.52 -12.22
CA ASP A 28 -7.44 20.49 -13.48
C ASP A 28 -6.47 19.30 -13.42
N THR A 29 -6.89 18.21 -14.07
CA THR A 29 -6.21 16.89 -14.09
C THR A 29 -4.76 16.96 -14.56
N ARG A 30 -4.29 18.13 -14.94
CA ARG A 30 -2.97 18.39 -15.49
C ARG A 30 -1.89 18.69 -14.45
N VAL A 31 -2.26 19.10 -13.24
CA VAL A 31 -1.25 19.50 -12.24
C VAL A 31 -1.60 19.00 -10.84
N ASN A 32 -1.11 17.84 -10.48
CA ASN A 32 -0.99 17.47 -9.07
C ASN A 32 0.32 18.05 -8.52
N PRO A 33 0.27 19.00 -7.57
CA PRO A 33 1.48 19.66 -7.04
C PRO A 33 2.42 18.71 -6.30
N LEU A 34 1.93 17.53 -5.90
CA LEU A 34 2.72 16.49 -5.21
C LEU A 34 3.42 15.55 -6.19
N ILE A 35 3.14 15.67 -7.50
CA ILE A 35 3.74 14.82 -8.54
C ILE A 35 4.59 15.72 -9.46
N ASP A 36 5.82 16.02 -9.01
CA ASP A 36 6.78 16.86 -9.75
C ASP A 36 7.63 16.01 -10.69
N ASP A 37 7.67 16.38 -11.97
CA ASP A 37 8.44 15.68 -13.00
C ASP A 37 9.97 15.74 -12.79
N ARG A 38 10.45 16.82 -12.16
CA ARG A 38 11.88 17.05 -11.93
C ARG A 38 12.43 16.26 -10.75
N LEU A 39 11.56 15.82 -9.85
CA LEU A 39 11.97 15.16 -8.61
C LEU A 39 12.58 13.78 -8.88
N ILE A 40 12.11 13.08 -9.92
CA ILE A 40 12.64 11.77 -10.32
C ILE A 40 14.14 11.85 -10.59
N ASP A 41 14.51 12.71 -11.53
CA ASP A 41 15.92 12.83 -11.96
C ASP A 41 16.79 13.28 -10.81
N LEU A 42 16.33 14.30 -10.08
CA LEU A 42 17.07 14.83 -8.94
C LEU A 42 17.33 13.76 -7.87
N LEU A 43 16.33 12.97 -7.49
CA LEU A 43 16.49 11.96 -6.44
C LEU A 43 17.32 10.78 -6.90
N LEU A 44 17.14 10.30 -8.13
CA LEU A 44 17.94 9.20 -8.65
C LEU A 44 19.42 9.61 -8.80
N ASP A 45 19.67 10.86 -9.18
CA ASP A 45 21.04 11.38 -9.32
C ASP A 45 21.69 11.63 -7.95
N LEU A 46 21.00 12.24 -7.00
CA LEU A 46 21.50 12.48 -5.65
C LEU A 46 21.83 11.19 -4.89
N GLU A 47 21.01 10.17 -5.04
CA GLU A 47 21.20 8.87 -4.38
C GLU A 47 22.18 7.97 -5.16
N ARG A 48 22.66 8.41 -6.33
CA ARG A 48 23.63 7.66 -7.16
C ARG A 48 23.19 6.20 -7.35
N VAL A 49 21.89 6.01 -7.64
CA VAL A 49 21.25 4.69 -7.64
C VAL A 49 21.87 3.74 -8.66
N GLU A 50 22.43 4.28 -9.75
CA GLU A 50 23.14 3.51 -10.77
C GLU A 50 24.36 2.76 -10.24
N GLU A 51 24.97 3.20 -9.12
CA GLU A 51 26.11 2.49 -8.52
C GLU A 51 25.69 1.12 -7.96
N LEU A 52 24.42 0.95 -7.64
CA LEU A 52 23.89 -0.35 -7.19
C LEU A 52 23.94 -1.40 -8.30
N CYS A 53 23.91 -0.99 -9.57
CA CYS A 53 24.00 -1.92 -10.71
C CYS A 53 25.38 -2.62 -10.80
N ALA A 54 26.37 -2.16 -10.04
CA ALA A 54 27.65 -2.89 -9.89
C ALA A 54 27.53 -4.18 -9.05
N PHE A 55 26.46 -4.33 -8.28
CA PHE A 55 26.19 -5.55 -7.50
C PHE A 55 25.45 -6.58 -8.37
N PRO A 56 25.81 -7.87 -8.29
CA PRO A 56 25.19 -8.92 -9.12
C PRO A 56 23.66 -8.98 -9.05
N TYR A 57 23.09 -8.66 -7.91
CA TYR A 57 21.63 -8.67 -7.72
C TYR A 57 20.89 -7.63 -8.55
N PHE A 58 21.54 -6.53 -8.91
CA PHE A 58 20.97 -5.42 -9.69
C PHE A 58 21.62 -5.27 -11.07
N ALA A 59 22.45 -6.24 -11.49
CA ALA A 59 23.26 -6.10 -12.71
C ALA A 59 22.44 -6.02 -14.02
N ASP A 60 21.20 -6.48 -14.01
CA ASP A 60 20.29 -6.42 -15.17
C ASP A 60 19.57 -5.07 -15.29
N HIS A 61 19.85 -4.13 -14.38
CA HIS A 61 19.30 -2.78 -14.36
C HIS A 61 20.33 -1.74 -14.75
N ASP A 62 19.82 -0.58 -15.14
CA ASP A 62 20.56 0.65 -15.35
C ASP A 62 19.72 1.87 -14.92
N ARG A 63 20.31 3.05 -15.02
CA ARG A 63 19.64 4.32 -14.69
C ARG A 63 18.36 4.53 -15.52
N GLU A 64 18.35 4.07 -16.77
CA GLU A 64 17.21 4.23 -17.67
C GLU A 64 16.03 3.33 -17.23
N THR A 65 16.28 2.05 -16.93
CA THR A 65 15.26 1.13 -16.45
C THR A 65 14.64 1.58 -15.14
N PHE A 66 15.42 2.12 -14.21
CA PHE A 66 14.90 2.73 -12.99
C PHE A 66 13.98 3.92 -13.27
N GLY A 67 14.44 4.81 -14.17
CA GLY A 67 13.65 5.97 -14.59
C GLY A 67 12.33 5.59 -15.25
N LEU A 68 12.34 4.59 -16.14
CA LEU A 68 11.15 4.10 -16.83
C LEU A 68 10.11 3.53 -15.85
N TYR A 69 10.57 2.76 -14.85
CA TYR A 69 9.68 2.20 -13.83
C TYR A 69 9.01 3.30 -12.99
N VAL A 70 9.81 4.23 -12.48
CA VAL A 70 9.28 5.35 -11.67
C VAL A 70 8.35 6.23 -12.51
N ASP A 71 8.68 6.49 -13.78
CA ASP A 71 7.83 7.26 -14.69
C ASP A 71 6.49 6.55 -14.97
N ALA A 72 6.49 5.24 -15.12
CA ALA A 72 5.24 4.48 -15.26
C ALA A 72 4.35 4.64 -14.02
N CYS A 73 4.91 4.52 -12.81
CA CYS A 73 4.18 4.75 -11.56
C CYS A 73 3.68 6.19 -11.43
N ARG A 74 4.52 7.16 -11.78
CA ARG A 74 4.14 8.58 -11.80
C ARG A 74 2.96 8.85 -12.75
N ARG A 75 2.97 8.26 -13.95
CA ARG A 75 1.85 8.38 -14.91
C ARG A 75 0.56 7.80 -14.36
N VAL A 76 0.59 6.63 -13.75
CA VAL A 76 -0.59 6.03 -13.09
C VAL A 76 -1.06 6.91 -11.93
N GLY A 77 -0.15 7.40 -11.10
CA GLY A 77 -0.46 8.35 -10.03
C GLY A 77 -1.20 9.59 -10.56
N ARG A 78 -0.71 10.18 -11.65
CA ARG A 78 -1.26 11.41 -12.24
C ARG A 78 -2.56 11.18 -13.03
N GLN A 79 -2.61 10.14 -13.86
CA GLN A 79 -3.69 9.98 -14.84
C GLN A 79 -4.84 9.11 -14.35
N VAL A 80 -4.61 8.25 -13.36
CA VAL A 80 -5.59 7.29 -12.86
C VAL A 80 -5.97 7.60 -11.40
N LEU A 81 -4.96 7.66 -10.52
CA LEU A 81 -5.21 7.77 -9.09
C LEU A 81 -5.66 9.17 -8.69
N TRP A 82 -4.96 10.21 -9.13
CA TRP A 82 -5.31 11.59 -8.81
C TRP A 82 -6.74 11.97 -9.23
N PRO A 83 -7.22 11.68 -10.47
CA PRO A 83 -8.60 11.96 -10.84
C PRO A 83 -9.65 11.15 -10.08
N SER A 84 -9.24 10.06 -9.42
CA SER A 84 -10.14 9.24 -8.61
C SER A 84 -10.32 9.76 -7.19
N TYR A 85 -9.36 10.55 -6.68
CA TYR A 85 -9.23 10.91 -5.26
C TYR A 85 -10.52 11.47 -4.65
N VAL A 86 -11.08 12.53 -5.23
CA VAL A 86 -12.27 13.20 -4.68
C VAL A 86 -13.49 12.27 -4.67
N ALA A 87 -13.67 11.46 -5.71
CA ALA A 87 -14.81 10.54 -5.77
C ALA A 87 -14.70 9.41 -4.72
N THR A 88 -13.49 8.87 -4.52
CA THR A 88 -13.27 7.80 -3.54
C THR A 88 -13.30 8.31 -2.09
N ASP A 89 -12.99 9.58 -1.88
CA ASP A 89 -13.13 10.24 -0.57
C ASP A 89 -14.58 10.56 -0.23
N ALA A 90 -15.36 11.02 -1.21
CA ALA A 90 -16.78 11.32 -1.04
C ALA A 90 -17.64 10.06 -0.79
N GLU A 91 -17.23 8.90 -1.32
CA GLU A 91 -17.92 7.63 -1.14
C GLU A 91 -16.99 6.61 -0.47
N PRO A 92 -16.83 6.68 0.87
CA PRO A 92 -15.93 5.80 1.61
C PRO A 92 -16.42 4.33 1.56
N PRO A 93 -15.54 3.37 1.86
CA PRO A 93 -15.89 1.96 1.95
C PRO A 93 -17.10 1.73 2.86
N ALA A 94 -18.07 0.94 2.40
CA ALA A 94 -19.28 0.62 3.14
C ALA A 94 -19.45 -0.89 3.33
N LEU A 95 -19.94 -1.30 4.52
CA LEU A 95 -20.31 -2.68 4.76
C LEU A 95 -21.73 -2.93 4.25
N ALA A 96 -21.90 -3.80 3.26
CA ALA A 96 -23.17 -4.19 2.71
C ALA A 96 -23.23 -5.71 2.55
N GLU A 97 -24.27 -6.34 3.08
CA GLU A 97 -24.50 -7.79 3.00
C GLU A 97 -23.29 -8.62 3.50
N GLY A 98 -22.65 -8.17 4.59
CA GLY A 98 -21.48 -8.84 5.18
C GLY A 98 -20.18 -8.68 4.36
N ARG A 99 -20.16 -7.83 3.33
CA ARG A 99 -18.99 -7.58 2.49
C ARG A 99 -18.66 -6.09 2.43
N VAL A 100 -17.38 -5.77 2.36
CA VAL A 100 -16.93 -4.39 2.13
C VAL A 100 -17.11 -4.05 0.65
N ARG A 101 -17.84 -2.98 0.38
CA ARG A 101 -18.00 -2.40 -0.95
C ARG A 101 -17.09 -1.20 -1.08
N LEU A 102 -16.22 -1.22 -2.08
CA LEU A 102 -15.34 -0.12 -2.44
C LEU A 102 -15.94 0.65 -3.62
N HIS A 103 -15.63 1.93 -3.70
CA HIS A 103 -15.94 2.73 -4.89
C HIS A 103 -15.31 2.08 -6.15
N PRO A 104 -16.00 2.01 -7.31
CA PRO A 104 -15.46 1.36 -8.52
C PRO A 104 -14.07 1.88 -8.92
N LYS A 105 -13.85 3.21 -8.86
CA LYS A 105 -12.53 3.80 -9.17
C LYS A 105 -11.39 3.30 -8.29
N THR A 106 -11.67 2.85 -7.04
CA THR A 106 -10.65 2.21 -6.19
C THR A 106 -10.20 0.88 -6.79
N LYS A 107 -11.15 0.08 -7.28
CA LYS A 107 -10.82 -1.20 -7.94
C LYS A 107 -10.04 -0.99 -9.23
N ASP A 108 -10.49 -0.03 -10.06
CA ASP A 108 -9.82 0.29 -11.32
C ASP A 108 -8.40 0.81 -11.07
N GLY A 109 -8.24 1.71 -10.11
CA GLY A 109 -6.94 2.24 -9.70
C GLY A 109 -6.02 1.16 -9.15
N PHE A 110 -6.52 0.30 -8.25
CA PHE A 110 -5.74 -0.82 -7.72
C PHE A 110 -5.32 -1.81 -8.82
N HIS A 111 -6.19 -2.09 -9.78
CA HIS A 111 -5.83 -2.92 -10.94
C HIS A 111 -4.63 -2.33 -11.69
N GLN A 112 -4.64 -1.03 -11.98
CA GLN A 112 -3.53 -0.36 -12.66
C GLN A 112 -2.23 -0.39 -11.83
N VAL A 113 -2.32 -0.20 -10.51
CA VAL A 113 -1.17 -0.30 -9.59
C VAL A 113 -0.61 -1.72 -9.58
N ARG A 114 -1.47 -2.73 -9.55
CA ARG A 114 -1.09 -4.14 -9.59
C ARG A 114 -0.34 -4.50 -10.89
N GLU A 115 -0.83 -4.04 -12.04
CA GLU A 115 -0.22 -4.31 -13.36
C GLU A 115 1.19 -3.71 -13.49
N LEU A 116 1.55 -2.74 -12.66
CA LEU A 116 2.92 -2.23 -12.56
C LEU A 116 3.87 -3.14 -11.77
N GLY A 117 3.38 -4.23 -11.19
CA GLY A 117 4.18 -5.14 -10.36
C GLY A 117 4.68 -4.52 -9.05
N VAL A 118 4.02 -3.48 -8.54
CA VAL A 118 4.48 -2.68 -7.39
C VAL A 118 4.62 -3.51 -6.12
N ILE A 119 3.77 -4.53 -5.94
CA ILE A 119 3.76 -5.37 -4.74
C ILE A 119 5.04 -6.20 -4.65
N ALA A 120 5.51 -6.71 -5.78
CA ALA A 120 6.70 -7.54 -5.87
C ALA A 120 7.95 -6.78 -6.36
N ALA A 121 7.91 -5.44 -6.44
CA ALA A 121 8.94 -4.63 -7.09
C ALA A 121 10.37 -4.91 -6.62
N ASN A 122 10.58 -5.18 -5.33
CA ASN A 122 11.89 -5.46 -4.74
C ASN A 122 12.20 -6.97 -4.67
N ARG A 123 11.27 -7.83 -5.09
CA ARG A 123 11.45 -9.28 -4.98
C ARG A 123 12.29 -9.82 -6.14
N PRO A 124 12.95 -10.96 -5.93
CA PRO A 124 13.63 -11.67 -7.00
C PRO A 124 12.69 -12.00 -8.17
N GLU A 125 13.22 -12.10 -9.38
CA GLU A 125 12.48 -12.52 -10.56
C GLU A 125 11.82 -13.89 -10.39
N ALA A 126 12.43 -14.79 -9.64
CA ALA A 126 11.88 -16.09 -9.30
C ALA A 126 10.51 -16.03 -8.61
N PHE A 127 10.18 -14.89 -8.00
CA PHE A 127 8.88 -14.60 -7.38
C PHE A 127 8.04 -13.60 -8.21
N GLY A 128 8.37 -13.40 -9.48
CA GLY A 128 7.71 -12.42 -10.34
C GLY A 128 8.04 -10.97 -9.99
N GLY A 129 9.13 -10.74 -9.26
CA GLY A 129 9.60 -9.42 -8.88
C GLY A 129 10.46 -8.75 -9.95
N HIS A 130 10.77 -7.48 -9.73
CA HIS A 130 11.62 -6.69 -10.63
C HIS A 130 13.03 -6.47 -10.07
N GLN A 131 13.38 -7.03 -8.94
CA GLN A 131 14.68 -6.84 -8.26
C GLN A 131 15.09 -5.35 -8.13
N LEU A 132 14.12 -4.45 -7.95
CA LEU A 132 14.41 -3.03 -7.85
C LEU A 132 15.04 -2.67 -6.50
N PRO A 133 15.99 -1.74 -6.46
CA PRO A 133 16.45 -1.15 -5.22
C PRO A 133 15.29 -0.53 -4.43
N ILE A 134 15.38 -0.60 -3.10
CA ILE A 134 14.34 -0.05 -2.22
C ILE A 134 14.13 1.46 -2.44
N THR A 135 15.19 2.21 -2.77
CA THR A 135 15.13 3.64 -3.09
C THR A 135 14.25 3.89 -4.31
N VAL A 136 14.40 3.09 -5.38
CA VAL A 136 13.62 3.21 -6.61
C VAL A 136 12.15 2.89 -6.36
N SER A 137 11.87 1.77 -5.70
CA SER A 137 10.50 1.37 -5.40
C SER A 137 9.81 2.31 -4.42
N THR A 138 10.54 2.88 -3.45
CA THR A 138 9.99 3.88 -2.53
C THR A 138 9.58 5.16 -3.26
N LEU A 139 10.42 5.64 -4.19
CA LEU A 139 10.09 6.80 -5.02
C LEU A 139 8.86 6.53 -5.91
N ALA A 140 8.78 5.34 -6.51
CA ALA A 140 7.62 4.92 -7.28
C ALA A 140 6.33 4.90 -6.43
N HIS A 141 6.39 4.33 -5.21
CA HIS A 141 5.29 4.34 -4.26
C HIS A 141 4.88 5.76 -3.86
N ALA A 142 5.84 6.67 -3.65
CA ALA A 142 5.54 8.05 -3.28
C ALA A 142 4.68 8.75 -4.35
N TYR A 143 4.93 8.52 -5.64
CA TYR A 143 4.11 9.05 -6.72
C TYR A 143 2.69 8.45 -6.76
N LEU A 144 2.56 7.16 -6.52
CA LEU A 144 1.25 6.50 -6.44
C LEU A 144 0.44 7.02 -5.24
N MET A 145 1.07 7.14 -4.08
CA MET A 145 0.44 7.68 -2.87
C MET A 145 0.04 9.14 -3.03
N ALA A 146 0.87 9.96 -3.69
CA ALA A 146 0.53 11.35 -4.02
C ALA A 146 -0.71 11.43 -4.93
N GLY A 147 -0.95 10.42 -5.76
CA GLY A 147 -2.15 10.32 -6.58
C GLY A 147 -3.40 9.98 -5.76
N ASN A 148 -3.37 8.91 -5.00
CA ASN A 148 -4.47 8.49 -4.11
C ASN A 148 -3.93 7.49 -3.07
N LEU A 149 -3.69 7.97 -1.85
CA LEU A 149 -3.14 7.18 -0.77
C LEU A 149 -4.01 5.97 -0.42
N SER A 150 -5.34 6.13 -0.41
CA SER A 150 -6.27 5.05 -0.04
C SER A 150 -6.19 3.87 -1.01
N THR A 151 -6.03 4.14 -2.31
CA THR A 151 -5.91 3.10 -3.34
C THR A 151 -4.50 2.50 -3.37
N ALA A 152 -3.46 3.34 -3.37
CA ALA A 152 -2.07 2.89 -3.40
C ALA A 152 -1.68 2.13 -2.12
N GLY A 153 -2.26 2.50 -0.98
CA GLY A 153 -2.05 1.86 0.32
C GLY A 153 -2.43 0.38 0.33
N LEU A 154 -3.40 -0.05 -0.48
CA LEU A 154 -3.76 -1.46 -0.61
C LEU A 154 -2.56 -2.29 -1.11
N ALA A 155 -1.83 -1.80 -2.11
CA ALA A 155 -0.64 -2.48 -2.62
C ALA A 155 0.50 -2.46 -1.58
N TRP A 156 0.73 -1.33 -0.93
CA TRP A 156 1.81 -1.19 0.05
C TRP A 156 1.60 -2.08 1.27
N LEU A 157 0.39 -2.13 1.82
CA LEU A 157 0.07 -3.03 2.93
C LEU A 157 0.20 -4.51 2.51
N THR A 158 -0.19 -4.83 1.28
CA THR A 158 -0.03 -6.19 0.72
C THR A 158 1.46 -6.56 0.60
N THR A 159 2.32 -5.64 0.16
CA THR A 159 3.78 -5.86 0.13
C THR A 159 4.32 -6.22 1.52
N GLY A 160 3.91 -5.48 2.55
CA GLY A 160 4.32 -5.78 3.93
C GLY A 160 3.82 -7.13 4.43
N ALA A 161 2.57 -7.47 4.18
CA ALA A 161 1.99 -8.75 4.56
C ALA A 161 2.63 -9.94 3.80
N ALA A 162 2.88 -9.78 2.49
CA ALA A 162 3.57 -10.79 1.69
C ALA A 162 4.99 -11.05 2.20
N HIS A 163 5.70 -9.99 2.62
CA HIS A 163 7.03 -10.12 3.21
C HIS A 163 7.01 -10.93 4.52
N LEU A 164 6.00 -10.74 5.37
CA LEU A 164 5.85 -11.56 6.58
C LEU A 164 5.61 -13.03 6.24
N VAL A 165 4.78 -13.32 5.23
CA VAL A 165 4.55 -14.69 4.75
C VAL A 165 5.85 -15.30 4.20
N GLU A 166 6.61 -14.54 3.40
CA GLU A 166 7.88 -14.98 2.82
C GLU A 166 8.90 -15.37 3.90
N GLU A 167 9.04 -14.56 4.95
CA GLU A 167 10.09 -14.71 5.96
C GLU A 167 9.73 -15.70 7.08
N PHE A 168 8.47 -15.77 7.48
CA PHE A 168 8.07 -16.43 8.72
C PHE A 168 7.10 -17.59 8.53
N ALA A 169 6.43 -17.70 7.37
CA ALA A 169 5.47 -18.78 7.17
C ALA A 169 6.15 -20.11 6.85
N ASP A 170 5.47 -21.20 7.20
CA ASP A 170 5.83 -22.52 6.75
C ASP A 170 5.61 -22.69 5.23
N GLU A 171 6.10 -23.80 4.68
CA GLU A 171 6.04 -24.05 3.24
C GLU A 171 4.59 -24.16 2.72
N ALA A 172 3.68 -24.70 3.49
CA ALA A 172 2.28 -24.87 3.09
C ALA A 172 1.58 -23.52 2.98
N VAL A 173 1.76 -22.65 3.97
CA VAL A 173 1.23 -21.28 3.97
C VAL A 173 1.89 -20.44 2.88
N ARG A 174 3.20 -20.53 2.74
CA ARG A 174 3.96 -19.82 1.71
C ARG A 174 3.47 -20.19 0.31
N THR A 175 3.37 -21.48 -0.01
CA THR A 175 2.90 -21.97 -1.30
C THR A 175 1.47 -21.52 -1.60
N THR A 176 0.62 -21.46 -0.56
CA THR A 176 -0.78 -21.09 -0.74
C THR A 176 -1.00 -19.58 -0.95
N PHE A 177 -0.28 -18.75 -0.18
CA PHE A 177 -0.60 -17.33 -0.06
C PHE A 177 0.37 -16.40 -0.79
N LEU A 178 1.66 -16.74 -0.87
CA LEU A 178 2.68 -15.78 -1.30
C LEU A 178 2.50 -15.35 -2.75
N GLU A 179 2.40 -16.28 -3.70
CA GLU A 179 2.23 -15.96 -5.11
C GLU A 179 0.97 -15.13 -5.39
N PRO A 180 -0.25 -15.51 -4.92
CA PRO A 180 -1.43 -14.70 -5.09
C PRO A 180 -1.32 -13.28 -4.49
N MET A 181 -0.55 -13.10 -3.42
CA MET A 181 -0.32 -11.79 -2.82
C MET A 181 0.65 -10.96 -3.64
N LEU A 182 1.77 -11.54 -4.10
CA LEU A 182 2.76 -10.83 -4.92
C LEU A 182 2.17 -10.40 -6.27
N GLU A 183 1.28 -11.20 -6.85
CA GLU A 183 0.52 -10.84 -8.05
C GLU A 183 -0.62 -9.84 -7.78
N GLY A 184 -0.94 -9.54 -6.53
CA GLY A 184 -2.05 -8.68 -6.13
C GLY A 184 -3.44 -9.26 -6.43
N ARG A 185 -3.55 -10.58 -6.62
CA ARG A 185 -4.85 -11.27 -6.68
C ARG A 185 -5.52 -11.31 -5.31
N TRP A 186 -4.71 -11.44 -4.27
CA TRP A 186 -5.12 -11.33 -2.87
C TRP A 186 -4.42 -10.14 -2.23
N THR A 187 -5.15 -9.42 -1.40
CA THR A 187 -4.60 -8.29 -0.65
C THR A 187 -4.35 -8.69 0.79
N GLY A 188 -3.24 -8.21 1.34
CA GLY A 188 -2.91 -8.32 2.74
C GLY A 188 -3.13 -6.99 3.48
N THR A 189 -3.25 -7.08 4.79
CA THR A 189 -3.34 -5.92 5.65
C THR A 189 -2.60 -6.18 6.97
N MET A 190 -2.37 -5.11 7.73
CA MET A 190 -1.77 -5.20 9.05
C MET A 190 -2.69 -4.54 10.08
N ALA A 191 -3.07 -5.30 11.12
CA ALA A 191 -3.81 -4.82 12.28
C ALA A 191 -2.86 -4.88 13.50
N LEU A 192 -1.95 -3.90 13.59
CA LEU A 192 -0.82 -3.94 14.51
C LEU A 192 -1.10 -3.19 15.83
N THR A 193 -1.64 -1.97 15.74
CA THR A 193 -1.84 -1.09 16.89
C THR A 193 -2.96 -1.60 17.78
N GLU A 194 -2.70 -1.79 19.06
CA GLU A 194 -3.69 -2.07 20.10
C GLU A 194 -4.03 -0.82 20.92
N PRO A 195 -5.15 -0.76 21.66
CA PRO A 195 -5.52 0.44 22.43
C PRO A 195 -4.48 0.90 23.42
N HIS A 196 -3.61 0.02 23.90
CA HIS A 196 -2.56 0.30 24.89
C HIS A 196 -1.15 0.22 24.32
N ALA A 197 -0.98 -0.27 23.07
CA ALA A 197 0.33 -0.48 22.45
C ALA A 197 0.33 -0.08 20.96
N GLY A 198 1.14 0.89 20.61
CA GLY A 198 1.34 1.34 19.23
C GLY A 198 2.81 1.29 18.86
N SER A 199 3.59 2.29 19.31
CA SER A 199 5.04 2.30 19.10
C SER A 199 5.77 1.23 19.92
N SER A 200 5.22 0.83 21.06
CA SER A 200 5.76 -0.20 21.94
C SER A 200 5.25 -1.59 21.51
N LEU A 201 5.81 -2.13 20.44
CA LEU A 201 5.36 -3.41 19.87
C LEU A 201 5.60 -4.61 20.82
N GLY A 202 6.54 -4.49 21.75
CA GLY A 202 6.78 -5.51 22.78
C GLY A 202 5.65 -5.68 23.80
N ASP A 203 4.72 -4.73 23.86
CA ASP A 203 3.59 -4.73 24.79
C ASP A 203 2.30 -5.27 24.13
N LEU A 204 2.36 -5.77 22.91
CA LEU A 204 1.21 -6.37 22.22
C LEU A 204 0.71 -7.60 22.98
N THR A 205 -0.60 -7.71 23.12
CA THR A 205 -1.27 -8.79 23.85
C THR A 205 -2.08 -9.73 22.95
N THR A 206 -2.18 -9.41 21.65
CA THR A 206 -2.84 -10.31 20.68
C THR A 206 -2.09 -11.63 20.61
N THR A 207 -2.80 -12.71 20.79
CA THR A 207 -2.28 -14.08 20.73
C THR A 207 -3.08 -14.91 19.74
N ALA A 208 -2.43 -15.91 19.16
CA ALA A 208 -3.08 -16.91 18.33
C ALA A 208 -2.87 -18.28 18.96
N THR A 209 -3.95 -19.05 19.13
CA THR A 209 -3.91 -20.41 19.65
C THR A 209 -4.56 -21.35 18.66
N ASP A 210 -4.02 -22.57 18.56
CA ASP A 210 -4.65 -23.62 17.78
C ASP A 210 -6.07 -23.90 18.34
N ALA A 211 -7.08 -23.84 17.48
CA ALA A 211 -8.46 -24.12 17.88
C ALA A 211 -8.71 -25.61 18.19
N GLY A 212 -7.77 -26.48 17.84
CA GLY A 212 -7.75 -27.87 18.28
C GLY A 212 -8.93 -28.68 17.78
N ASP A 213 -9.24 -28.66 16.48
CA ASP A 213 -10.26 -29.56 15.91
C ASP A 213 -9.77 -31.02 15.79
N GLY A 214 -8.52 -31.28 16.18
CA GLY A 214 -7.93 -32.62 16.25
C GLY A 214 -7.66 -33.30 14.91
N SER A 215 -7.84 -32.60 13.78
CA SER A 215 -7.51 -33.16 12.48
C SER A 215 -6.10 -32.76 12.08
N SER A 216 -5.21 -33.75 11.99
CA SER A 216 -3.84 -33.56 11.52
C SER A 216 -3.76 -33.19 10.02
N ASP A 217 -4.86 -33.28 9.29
CA ASP A 217 -4.92 -33.18 7.82
C ASP A 217 -5.89 -32.10 7.32
N GLY A 218 -6.47 -31.29 8.22
CA GLY A 218 -7.38 -30.18 7.88
C GLY A 218 -6.70 -28.80 7.88
N PRO A 219 -7.36 -27.77 7.34
CA PRO A 219 -6.85 -26.40 7.43
C PRO A 219 -6.73 -25.99 8.89
N LEU A 220 -5.58 -25.41 9.26
CA LEU A 220 -5.32 -24.93 10.62
C LEU A 220 -6.36 -23.87 10.98
N THR A 221 -7.17 -24.15 12.01
CA THR A 221 -8.11 -23.18 12.59
C THR A 221 -7.43 -22.51 13.78
N LEU A 222 -7.28 -21.20 13.73
CA LEU A 222 -6.68 -20.42 14.80
C LEU A 222 -7.74 -19.61 15.54
N ASN A 223 -7.70 -19.66 16.87
CA ASN A 223 -8.36 -18.67 17.71
C ASN A 223 -7.41 -17.50 17.91
N VAL A 224 -7.76 -16.32 17.41
CA VAL A 224 -7.00 -15.08 17.59
C VAL A 224 -7.73 -14.23 18.59
N GLU A 225 -7.09 -13.95 19.72
CA GLU A 225 -7.62 -13.12 20.79
C GLU A 225 -6.74 -11.87 20.93
N GLY A 226 -7.39 -10.70 20.94
CA GLY A 226 -6.73 -9.42 21.10
C GLY A 226 -7.68 -8.27 20.80
N SER A 227 -7.25 -7.08 21.16
CA SER A 227 -8.05 -5.86 21.03
C SER A 227 -8.31 -5.45 19.57
N ASN A 228 -7.47 -5.92 18.65
CA ASN A 228 -7.57 -5.64 17.22
C ASN A 228 -8.07 -6.81 16.39
N THR A 229 -8.52 -7.88 17.03
CA THR A 229 -9.09 -9.02 16.32
C THR A 229 -10.29 -8.54 15.50
N PRO A 230 -10.26 -8.64 14.15
CA PRO A 230 -11.40 -8.29 13.35
C PRO A 230 -12.57 -9.19 13.74
N ARG A 231 -13.63 -8.64 14.32
CA ARG A 231 -14.87 -9.38 14.52
C ARG A 231 -15.56 -9.50 13.15
N TRP A 232 -15.29 -10.58 12.45
CA TRP A 232 -16.10 -10.96 11.30
C TRP A 232 -17.45 -11.46 11.80
N PRO A 233 -18.55 -10.84 11.42
CA PRO A 233 -19.87 -11.38 11.71
C PRO A 233 -20.08 -12.63 10.85
N GLY A 234 -20.03 -13.79 11.49
CA GLY A 234 -20.26 -15.09 10.88
C GLY A 234 -18.96 -15.82 10.52
N GLY A 235 -18.60 -16.81 11.31
CA GLY A 235 -17.56 -17.78 11.02
C GLY A 235 -17.90 -18.53 9.74
N GLY A 236 -17.33 -18.11 8.65
CA GLY A 236 -17.30 -18.79 7.37
C GLY A 236 -15.91 -18.57 6.83
N GLY A 237 -15.10 -19.61 6.87
CA GLY A 237 -13.75 -19.61 6.35
C GLY A 237 -13.70 -19.07 4.92
N MET A 238 -12.63 -18.34 4.64
CA MET A 238 -12.19 -18.07 3.29
C MET A 238 -11.65 -19.34 2.67
#